data_6f9cbbaf00d3ee25f58b7ae2518153c1
#
_entry.id   6f9cbbaf00d3ee25f58b7ae2518153c1
#
_cell.length_a   1.000
_cell.length_b   1.000
_cell.length_c   1.000
_cell.angle_alpha   90.00
_cell.angle_beta   90.00
_cell.angle_gamma   90.00
#
_symmetry.space_group_name_H-M   'P 1'
#
loop_
_entity.id
_entity.type
_entity.pdbx_description
1 polymer ?
#
loop_
_entity_poly.entity_id
_entity_poly.type
_entity_poly.pdbx_seq_one_letter_code
_entity_poly.pdbx_strand_id
1 'polypeptide(L)'
;AATLEDYPSTENFHKSVYYVDYNEDIYVGYRYFETIAGAAEKVNYPFGFGLSYTSFETEVLGAEEKDGKIVVKAAVTNTGKRAGKEVVQLYYGAPQGKLGKPAKELGAYRKTRLLQPGETQRVVLSFTVEDMASFDDLGKVAKSAYVLEAGSYVFYVGNNVRDAKKLDFTYDLAEAKVTAQYTSLAAPHKLEKRLLADGTYEALPTDNGPVEEEGLERQDKLTLEGFLPAVKAQERKSFGEIMEAAKTNPNLMNVVEGKETLDEFVDKLPTEALIHLLGGQPNTGVANTFGMGNLPEYGIPNIMTADGPAGLRIQPQCGVNTTAWPCATLLACTWDPELIEEIGKAGGEEVKENNIGIWLTPAVNIHRSPLCGRNFEYYSEDPLLAGMMAAAMTLGVQKVPGCGTTIKHFACNNQEDNRMGSDSILSERALREIYLKGFEIAVKDAQPMSIMTSYNLINGVHAANCYDTCTKAARDEWGFAGATVSYTHLRA
;
A
#
# COMPACT_ATOMS: atom_id res chain seq x y z
N ALA A 1 7.21 -18.00 -10.88
CA ALA A 1 7.09 -18.91 -12.02
C ALA A 1 8.46 -19.37 -12.51
N ALA A 2 8.49 -20.35 -13.41
CA ALA A 2 9.74 -20.86 -13.94
C ALA A 2 10.38 -19.91 -14.96
N THR A 3 9.55 -19.24 -15.77
CA THR A 3 10.00 -18.27 -16.79
C THR A 3 9.19 -16.97 -16.71
N LEU A 4 9.67 -15.92 -17.35
CA LEU A 4 8.98 -14.62 -17.40
C LEU A 4 7.68 -14.71 -18.19
N GLU A 5 7.66 -15.50 -19.26
CA GLU A 5 6.50 -15.70 -20.12
C GLU A 5 5.33 -16.38 -19.40
N ASP A 6 5.58 -17.00 -18.26
CA ASP A 6 4.53 -17.61 -17.43
C ASP A 6 3.73 -16.59 -16.63
N TYR A 7 4.23 -15.36 -16.46
CA TYR A 7 3.53 -14.31 -15.75
C TYR A 7 2.51 -13.60 -16.65
N PRO A 8 1.27 -13.41 -16.20
CA PRO A 8 0.23 -12.78 -17.02
C PRO A 8 0.56 -11.31 -17.38
N SER A 9 1.37 -10.65 -16.55
CA SER A 9 1.79 -9.27 -16.77
C SER A 9 2.86 -9.11 -17.86
N THR A 10 3.55 -10.18 -18.27
CA THR A 10 4.71 -10.08 -19.18
C THR A 10 4.30 -9.63 -20.58
N GLU A 11 3.11 -10.01 -21.06
CA GLU A 11 2.63 -9.60 -22.40
C GLU A 11 2.63 -8.09 -22.59
N ASN A 12 2.28 -7.34 -21.54
CA ASN A 12 2.14 -5.89 -21.59
C ASN A 12 3.30 -5.13 -20.95
N PHE A 13 4.16 -5.83 -20.21
CA PHE A 13 5.35 -5.21 -19.60
C PHE A 13 6.38 -4.88 -20.69
N HIS A 14 6.88 -3.65 -20.72
CA HIS A 14 7.78 -3.09 -21.75
C HIS A 14 7.19 -3.01 -23.18
N LYS A 15 5.89 -3.25 -23.37
CA LYS A 15 5.25 -3.10 -24.68
C LYS A 15 5.24 -1.64 -25.14
N SER A 16 5.06 -0.71 -24.19
CA SER A 16 5.16 0.72 -24.41
C SER A 16 5.88 1.37 -23.22
N VAL A 17 6.60 2.46 -23.47
CA VAL A 17 7.15 3.32 -22.41
C VAL A 17 6.13 4.35 -21.91
N TYR A 18 4.99 4.50 -22.61
CA TYR A 18 3.98 5.51 -22.29
C TYR A 18 2.81 4.95 -21.50
N TYR A 19 2.55 3.66 -21.59
CA TYR A 19 1.44 3.03 -20.86
C TYR A 19 1.67 1.54 -20.65
N VAL A 20 0.96 0.98 -19.69
CA VAL A 20 0.89 -0.46 -19.41
C VAL A 20 -0.54 -0.85 -19.10
N ASP A 21 -1.08 -1.78 -19.89
CA ASP A 21 -2.41 -2.36 -19.66
C ASP A 21 -2.30 -3.49 -18.63
N TYR A 22 -3.12 -3.42 -17.58
CA TYR A 22 -3.18 -4.43 -16.53
C TYR A 22 -4.31 -5.43 -16.85
N ASN A 23 -4.17 -6.08 -18.00
CA ASN A 23 -5.21 -7.00 -18.51
C ASN A 23 -5.43 -8.23 -17.63
N GLU A 24 -4.46 -8.58 -16.79
CA GLU A 24 -4.59 -9.66 -15.81
C GLU A 24 -5.56 -9.34 -14.68
N ASP A 25 -5.97 -8.08 -14.54
CA ASP A 25 -6.94 -7.62 -13.56
C ASP A 25 -6.55 -7.99 -12.12
N ILE A 26 -7.43 -8.70 -11.40
CA ILE A 26 -7.18 -9.19 -10.04
C ILE A 26 -6.28 -10.43 -9.98
N TYR A 27 -5.99 -11.06 -11.14
CA TYR A 27 -5.21 -12.29 -11.20
C TYR A 27 -3.70 -12.00 -11.21
N VAL A 28 -3.18 -11.51 -10.09
CA VAL A 28 -1.77 -11.21 -9.86
C VAL A 28 -1.16 -12.28 -8.96
N GLY A 29 0.06 -12.72 -9.26
CA GLY A 29 0.80 -13.67 -8.45
C GLY A 29 0.04 -15.00 -8.28
N TYR A 30 -0.07 -15.51 -7.05
CA TYR A 30 -0.73 -16.78 -6.77
C TYR A 30 -2.22 -16.77 -7.14
N ARG A 31 -2.89 -15.60 -7.14
CA ARG A 31 -4.28 -15.49 -7.61
C ARG A 31 -4.42 -15.96 -9.06
N TYR A 32 -3.43 -15.68 -9.89
CA TYR A 32 -3.35 -16.22 -11.24
C TYR A 32 -2.97 -17.70 -11.25
N PHE A 33 -1.85 -18.05 -10.62
CA PHE A 33 -1.27 -19.38 -10.73
C PHE A 33 -2.13 -20.47 -10.10
N GLU A 34 -2.88 -20.20 -9.07
CA GLU A 34 -3.78 -21.19 -8.43
C GLU A 34 -5.20 -21.18 -9.03
N THR A 35 -5.52 -20.23 -9.95
CA THR A 35 -6.86 -20.13 -10.57
C THR A 35 -6.87 -20.63 -12.01
N ILE A 36 -5.89 -20.20 -12.83
CA ILE A 36 -5.90 -20.51 -14.24
C ILE A 36 -5.41 -21.94 -14.48
N ALA A 37 -6.17 -22.70 -15.27
CA ALA A 37 -5.88 -24.10 -15.55
C ALA A 37 -4.46 -24.30 -16.09
N GLY A 38 -3.67 -25.19 -15.49
CA GLY A 38 -2.29 -25.50 -15.87
C GLY A 38 -1.25 -24.47 -15.43
N ALA A 39 -1.65 -23.33 -14.88
CA ALA A 39 -0.69 -22.31 -14.44
C ALA A 39 0.09 -22.72 -13.18
N ALA A 40 -0.52 -23.48 -12.28
CA ALA A 40 0.11 -23.95 -11.04
C ALA A 40 1.38 -24.79 -11.29
N GLU A 41 1.41 -25.56 -12.39
CA GLU A 41 2.53 -26.42 -12.75
C GLU A 41 3.80 -25.62 -13.15
N LYS A 42 3.61 -24.36 -13.51
CA LYS A 42 4.68 -23.44 -13.89
C LYS A 42 5.37 -22.76 -12.70
N VAL A 43 4.88 -22.98 -11.49
CA VAL A 43 5.39 -22.36 -10.26
C VAL A 43 6.30 -23.32 -9.49
N ASN A 44 7.56 -22.94 -9.30
CA ASN A 44 8.53 -23.74 -8.55
C ASN A 44 8.21 -23.78 -7.05
N TYR A 45 7.80 -22.65 -6.49
CA TYR A 45 7.46 -22.50 -5.08
C TYR A 45 6.13 -21.76 -4.97
N PRO A 46 5.07 -22.38 -4.40
CA PRO A 46 3.78 -21.72 -4.22
C PRO A 46 3.88 -20.56 -3.22
N PHE A 47 2.95 -19.61 -3.31
CA PHE A 47 2.87 -18.51 -2.35
C PHE A 47 2.75 -19.05 -0.91
N GLY A 48 3.49 -18.45 0.00
CA GLY A 48 3.58 -18.89 1.41
C GLY A 48 4.55 -20.03 1.65
N PHE A 49 5.14 -20.65 0.61
CA PHE A 49 6.14 -21.70 0.80
C PHE A 49 7.31 -21.21 1.64
N GLY A 50 7.73 -22.05 2.57
CA GLY A 50 8.90 -21.81 3.41
C GLY A 50 9.64 -23.11 3.76
N LEU A 51 10.91 -22.97 4.15
CA LEU A 51 11.73 -24.06 4.68
C LEU A 51 11.94 -23.86 6.18
N SER A 52 12.04 -24.96 6.92
CA SER A 52 12.34 -24.94 8.34
C SER A 52 13.42 -25.97 8.69
N TYR A 53 14.14 -25.74 9.79
CA TYR A 53 15.06 -26.70 10.36
C TYR A 53 14.37 -27.72 11.27
N THR A 54 13.06 -27.67 11.37
CA THR A 54 12.21 -28.61 12.12
C THR A 54 10.92 -28.89 11.34
N SER A 55 10.06 -29.75 11.85
CA SER A 55 8.77 -30.08 11.23
C SER A 55 7.63 -29.70 12.17
N PHE A 56 6.49 -29.38 11.59
CA PHE A 56 5.29 -29.01 12.34
C PHE A 56 4.09 -29.80 11.84
N GLU A 57 3.14 -30.02 12.73
CA GLU A 57 1.81 -30.52 12.43
C GLU A 57 0.77 -29.47 12.84
N THR A 58 -0.15 -29.18 11.95
CA THR A 58 -1.26 -28.25 12.22
C THR A 58 -2.58 -29.01 12.20
N GLU A 59 -3.26 -29.00 13.34
CA GLU A 59 -4.59 -29.57 13.52
C GLU A 59 -5.62 -28.43 13.62
N VAL A 60 -6.67 -28.47 12.80
CA VAL A 60 -7.78 -27.53 12.91
C VAL A 60 -8.74 -28.00 13.98
N LEU A 61 -8.93 -27.21 15.02
CA LEU A 61 -9.77 -27.51 16.18
C LEU A 61 -11.24 -27.11 15.98
N GLY A 62 -11.49 -26.22 15.04
CA GLY A 62 -12.84 -25.75 14.69
C GLY A 62 -12.80 -24.51 13.83
N ALA A 63 -13.90 -24.32 13.09
CA ALA A 63 -14.15 -23.14 12.28
C ALA A 63 -15.62 -22.72 12.46
N GLU A 64 -15.88 -21.44 12.57
CA GLU A 64 -17.21 -20.88 12.79
C GLU A 64 -17.32 -19.47 12.17
N GLU A 65 -18.52 -19.05 11.80
CA GLU A 65 -18.84 -17.64 11.66
C GLU A 65 -19.36 -17.14 13.01
N LYS A 66 -18.78 -16.05 13.49
CA LYS A 66 -19.17 -15.43 14.75
C LYS A 66 -19.05 -13.94 14.68
N ASP A 67 -20.14 -13.23 14.97
CA ASP A 67 -20.18 -11.77 15.03
C ASP A 67 -19.67 -11.08 13.75
N GLY A 68 -20.03 -11.64 12.58
CA GLY A 68 -19.61 -11.14 11.25
C GLY A 68 -18.14 -11.47 10.90
N LYS A 69 -17.51 -12.39 11.63
CA LYS A 69 -16.15 -12.85 11.36
C LYS A 69 -16.08 -14.33 11.11
N ILE A 70 -15.26 -14.72 10.17
CA ILE A 70 -14.79 -16.10 10.04
C ILE A 70 -13.69 -16.30 11.08
N VAL A 71 -13.84 -17.30 11.93
CA VAL A 71 -12.91 -17.61 13.01
C VAL A 71 -12.47 -19.06 12.89
N VAL A 72 -11.18 -19.30 12.74
CA VAL A 72 -10.59 -20.65 12.69
C VAL A 72 -9.61 -20.82 13.83
N LYS A 73 -9.78 -21.88 14.61
CA LYS A 73 -8.90 -22.27 15.72
C LYS A 73 -8.05 -23.45 15.29
N ALA A 74 -6.75 -23.38 15.46
CA ALA A 74 -5.83 -24.46 15.14
C ALA A 74 -4.81 -24.69 16.29
N ALA A 75 -4.31 -25.91 16.38
CA ALA A 75 -3.18 -26.28 17.22
C ALA A 75 -1.98 -26.60 16.34
N VAL A 76 -0.84 -25.99 16.63
CA VAL A 76 0.42 -26.20 15.91
C VAL A 76 1.41 -26.87 16.86
N THR A 77 1.86 -28.06 16.49
CA THR A 77 2.83 -28.85 17.26
C THR A 77 4.15 -28.95 16.52
N ASN A 78 5.25 -28.63 17.20
CA ASN A 78 6.59 -28.90 16.67
C ASN A 78 6.88 -30.41 16.81
N THR A 79 6.80 -31.13 15.70
CA THR A 79 7.04 -32.59 15.64
C THR A 79 8.49 -32.96 15.36
N GLY A 80 9.33 -31.97 15.09
CA GLY A 80 10.75 -32.19 14.79
C GLY A 80 11.67 -32.17 16.02
N LYS A 81 12.95 -32.03 15.75
CA LYS A 81 14.00 -32.15 16.79
C LYS A 81 14.66 -30.81 17.18
N ARG A 82 14.27 -29.71 16.57
CA ARG A 82 14.82 -28.37 16.83
C ARG A 82 13.70 -27.41 17.17
N ALA A 83 14.01 -26.37 17.94
CA ALA A 83 13.07 -25.27 18.15
C ALA A 83 12.83 -24.50 16.85
N GLY A 84 11.60 -24.07 16.63
CA GLY A 84 11.23 -23.32 15.42
C GLY A 84 9.88 -22.61 15.56
N LYS A 85 9.58 -21.76 14.60
CA LYS A 85 8.27 -21.08 14.43
C LYS A 85 7.62 -21.57 13.15
N GLU A 86 6.31 -21.69 13.14
CA GLU A 86 5.50 -22.01 11.95
C GLU A 86 4.53 -20.89 11.63
N VAL A 87 4.20 -20.74 10.35
CA VAL A 87 3.19 -19.79 9.86
C VAL A 87 1.95 -20.56 9.42
N VAL A 88 0.85 -20.34 10.13
CA VAL A 88 -0.45 -20.87 9.72
C VAL A 88 -1.16 -19.82 8.86
N GLN A 89 -1.60 -20.25 7.68
CA GLN A 89 -2.26 -19.40 6.68
C GLN A 89 -3.69 -19.88 6.47
N LEU A 90 -4.64 -18.96 6.50
CA LEU A 90 -6.07 -19.21 6.24
C LEU A 90 -6.43 -18.55 4.93
N TYR A 91 -6.88 -19.35 3.98
CA TYR A 91 -7.37 -18.91 2.68
C TYR A 91 -8.86 -19.13 2.57
N TYR A 92 -9.51 -18.32 1.74
CA TYR A 92 -10.89 -18.55 1.34
C TYR A 92 -11.01 -18.66 -0.19
N GLY A 93 -12.04 -19.39 -0.64
CA GLY A 93 -12.46 -19.44 -2.03
C GLY A 93 -13.92 -18.98 -2.10
N ALA A 94 -14.16 -17.87 -2.77
CA ALA A 94 -15.49 -17.33 -2.97
C ALA A 94 -16.19 -17.99 -4.18
N PRO A 95 -17.54 -18.01 -4.24
CA PRO A 95 -18.26 -18.51 -5.39
C PRO A 95 -17.94 -17.70 -6.65
N GLN A 96 -17.80 -18.36 -7.79
CA GLN A 96 -17.42 -17.71 -9.05
C GLN A 96 -18.42 -16.65 -9.53
N GLY A 97 -19.71 -16.88 -9.36
CA GLY A 97 -20.79 -15.92 -9.60
C GLY A 97 -20.68 -15.14 -10.91
N LYS A 98 -21.18 -13.90 -10.92
CA LYS A 98 -21.12 -13.00 -12.08
C LYS A 98 -19.79 -12.24 -12.17
N LEU A 99 -19.11 -12.06 -11.03
CA LEU A 99 -17.90 -11.24 -10.97
C LEU A 99 -16.63 -12.05 -11.28
N GLY A 100 -16.67 -13.37 -11.07
CA GLY A 100 -15.48 -14.23 -11.12
C GLY A 100 -14.56 -13.96 -9.94
N LYS A 101 -13.83 -14.97 -9.49
CA LYS A 101 -12.96 -14.88 -8.29
C LYS A 101 -11.67 -15.67 -8.49
N PRO A 102 -10.58 -15.29 -7.81
CA PRO A 102 -9.47 -16.20 -7.61
C PRO A 102 -9.93 -17.49 -6.90
N ALA A 103 -9.28 -18.61 -7.21
CA ALA A 103 -9.61 -19.89 -6.57
C ALA A 103 -9.36 -19.87 -5.06
N LYS A 104 -8.34 -19.14 -4.64
CA LYS A 104 -7.99 -18.92 -3.23
C LYS A 104 -7.47 -17.50 -3.04
N GLU A 105 -7.84 -16.90 -1.91
CA GLU A 105 -7.30 -15.61 -1.45
C GLU A 105 -6.91 -15.72 0.03
N LEU A 106 -5.81 -15.06 0.41
CA LEU A 106 -5.36 -15.02 1.80
C LEU A 106 -6.33 -14.16 2.63
N GLY A 107 -6.98 -14.77 3.63
CA GLY A 107 -7.87 -14.08 4.55
C GLY A 107 -7.20 -13.71 5.87
N ALA A 108 -6.33 -14.58 6.39
CA ALA A 108 -5.57 -14.31 7.61
C ALA A 108 -4.33 -15.19 7.70
N TYR A 109 -3.37 -14.78 8.51
CA TYR A 109 -2.24 -15.64 8.88
C TYR A 109 -1.80 -15.36 10.31
N ARG A 110 -1.11 -16.34 10.90
CA ARG A 110 -0.51 -16.21 12.23
C ARG A 110 0.79 -16.98 12.32
N LYS A 111 1.85 -16.33 12.82
CA LYS A 111 3.10 -17.01 13.17
C LYS A 111 3.07 -17.47 14.61
N THR A 112 3.57 -18.69 14.89
CA THR A 112 3.71 -19.18 16.26
C THR A 112 4.85 -18.46 16.98
N ARG A 113 4.83 -18.48 18.30
CA ARG A 113 6.05 -18.28 19.09
C ARG A 113 7.08 -19.37 18.77
N LEU A 114 8.30 -19.23 19.29
CA LEU A 114 9.29 -20.29 19.18
C LEU A 114 8.82 -21.54 19.98
N LEU A 115 8.56 -22.63 19.27
CA LEU A 115 8.11 -23.90 19.85
C LEU A 115 9.29 -24.85 20.01
N GLN A 116 9.47 -25.39 21.21
CA GLN A 116 10.43 -26.45 21.47
C GLN A 116 9.94 -27.79 20.88
N PRO A 117 10.79 -28.80 20.63
CA PRO A 117 10.37 -30.12 20.19
C PRO A 117 9.25 -30.69 21.07
N GLY A 118 8.17 -31.14 20.49
CA GLY A 118 6.98 -31.64 21.16
C GLY A 118 6.03 -30.58 21.73
N GLU A 119 6.38 -29.31 21.63
CA GLU A 119 5.55 -28.23 22.17
C GLU A 119 4.43 -27.87 21.19
N THR A 120 3.24 -27.56 21.73
CA THR A 120 2.05 -27.18 20.99
C THR A 120 1.62 -25.76 21.37
N GLN A 121 1.18 -24.97 20.38
CA GLN A 121 0.53 -23.68 20.56
C GLN A 121 -0.83 -23.70 19.87
N ARG A 122 -1.84 -23.16 20.55
CA ARG A 122 -3.13 -22.82 19.89
C ARG A 122 -3.03 -21.45 19.27
N VAL A 123 -3.51 -21.34 18.04
CA VAL A 123 -3.60 -20.10 17.28
C VAL A 123 -5.04 -19.85 16.83
N VAL A 124 -5.40 -18.60 16.72
CA VAL A 124 -6.70 -18.15 16.17
C VAL A 124 -6.43 -17.28 14.97
N LEU A 125 -7.06 -17.63 13.86
CA LEU A 125 -7.05 -16.85 12.63
C LEU A 125 -8.46 -16.30 12.44
N SER A 126 -8.59 -15.02 12.12
CA SER A 126 -9.90 -14.43 11.88
C SER A 126 -9.81 -13.23 10.92
N PHE A 127 -10.86 -13.05 10.15
CA PHE A 127 -11.09 -11.88 9.30
C PHE A 127 -12.60 -11.66 9.15
N THR A 128 -13.03 -10.48 8.69
CA THR A 128 -14.45 -10.18 8.58
C THR A 128 -15.06 -10.86 7.36
N VAL A 129 -16.35 -11.21 7.43
CA VAL A 129 -17.08 -11.74 6.26
C VAL A 129 -17.02 -10.75 5.09
N GLU A 130 -17.00 -9.46 5.39
CA GLU A 130 -16.95 -8.39 4.40
C GLU A 130 -15.62 -8.34 3.63
N ASP A 131 -14.52 -8.86 4.20
CA ASP A 131 -13.23 -8.97 3.50
C ASP A 131 -13.26 -9.93 2.31
N MET A 132 -14.28 -10.80 2.22
CA MET A 132 -14.49 -11.70 1.07
C MET A 132 -15.29 -11.05 -0.07
N ALA A 133 -15.73 -9.79 0.08
CA ALA A 133 -16.49 -9.09 -0.95
C ALA A 133 -15.59 -8.68 -2.11
N SER A 134 -16.13 -8.70 -3.33
CA SER A 134 -15.48 -8.21 -4.53
C SER A 134 -16.12 -6.93 -5.02
N PHE A 135 -15.32 -6.05 -5.60
CA PHE A 135 -15.81 -4.79 -6.14
C PHE A 135 -16.44 -4.99 -7.52
N ASP A 136 -17.68 -4.55 -7.67
CA ASP A 136 -18.42 -4.58 -8.93
C ASP A 136 -18.33 -3.22 -9.66
N ASP A 137 -17.29 -3.08 -10.45
CA ASP A 137 -17.05 -1.87 -11.25
C ASP A 137 -17.96 -1.73 -12.46
N LEU A 138 -18.53 -2.83 -12.96
CA LEU A 138 -19.38 -2.84 -14.16
C LEU A 138 -20.89 -2.84 -13.86
N GLY A 139 -21.30 -3.09 -12.61
CA GLY A 139 -22.71 -3.17 -12.24
C GLY A 139 -23.38 -4.49 -12.64
N LYS A 140 -22.64 -5.59 -12.63
CA LYS A 140 -23.20 -6.94 -12.90
C LYS A 140 -24.15 -7.39 -11.79
N VAL A 141 -23.93 -6.90 -10.57
CA VAL A 141 -24.79 -7.11 -9.39
C VAL A 141 -25.19 -5.76 -8.80
N ALA A 142 -24.21 -4.91 -8.44
CA ALA A 142 -24.45 -3.57 -7.92
C ALA A 142 -23.27 -2.66 -8.30
N LYS A 143 -23.53 -1.66 -9.14
CA LYS A 143 -22.50 -0.73 -9.67
C LYS A 143 -21.74 -0.01 -8.56
N SER A 144 -20.41 0.02 -8.65
CA SER A 144 -19.50 0.70 -7.73
C SER A 144 -19.69 0.27 -6.26
N ALA A 145 -19.89 -1.01 -6.04
CA ALA A 145 -20.12 -1.58 -4.70
C ALA A 145 -19.25 -2.80 -4.43
N TYR A 146 -18.88 -3.01 -3.17
CA TYR A 146 -18.38 -4.30 -2.72
C TYR A 146 -19.55 -5.25 -2.50
N VAL A 147 -19.45 -6.43 -3.08
CA VAL A 147 -20.53 -7.42 -3.13
C VAL A 147 -20.03 -8.79 -2.67
N LEU A 148 -20.74 -9.37 -1.73
CA LEU A 148 -20.72 -10.82 -1.48
C LEU A 148 -21.75 -11.48 -2.39
N GLU A 149 -21.30 -12.30 -3.33
CA GLU A 149 -22.23 -13.03 -4.21
C GLU A 149 -22.84 -14.24 -3.51
N ALA A 150 -24.04 -14.63 -3.90
CA ALA A 150 -24.69 -15.83 -3.38
C ALA A 150 -23.90 -17.09 -3.72
N GLY A 151 -23.85 -18.03 -2.77
CA GLY A 151 -23.16 -19.31 -2.91
C GLY A 151 -22.39 -19.69 -1.66
N SER A 152 -21.60 -20.76 -1.78
CA SER A 152 -20.78 -21.29 -0.68
C SER A 152 -19.38 -20.75 -0.74
N TYR A 153 -18.96 -20.10 0.33
CA TYR A 153 -17.58 -19.69 0.58
C TYR A 153 -16.88 -20.83 1.32
N VAL A 154 -15.75 -21.24 0.80
CA VAL A 154 -14.97 -22.39 1.31
C VAL A 154 -13.66 -21.91 1.91
N PHE A 155 -13.12 -22.63 2.89
CA PHE A 155 -11.93 -22.22 3.62
C PHE A 155 -10.85 -23.28 3.58
N TYR A 156 -9.58 -22.84 3.64
CA TYR A 156 -8.43 -23.72 3.58
C TYR A 156 -7.39 -23.27 4.62
N VAL A 157 -6.77 -24.21 5.30
CA VAL A 157 -5.69 -23.94 6.27
C VAL A 157 -4.44 -24.73 5.91
N GLY A 158 -3.30 -24.07 5.94
CA GLY A 158 -2.02 -24.68 5.65
C GLY A 158 -0.85 -23.73 5.91
N ASN A 159 0.33 -24.09 5.42
CA ASN A 159 1.54 -23.26 5.46
C ASN A 159 1.96 -22.72 4.10
N ASN A 160 1.17 -22.96 3.06
CA ASN A 160 1.25 -22.33 1.75
C ASN A 160 -0.10 -22.49 1.02
N VAL A 161 -0.29 -21.73 -0.06
CA VAL A 161 -1.58 -21.68 -0.78
C VAL A 161 -1.95 -23.01 -1.43
N ARG A 162 -0.96 -23.78 -1.91
CA ARG A 162 -1.21 -25.04 -2.67
C ARG A 162 -1.57 -26.19 -1.74
N ASP A 163 -0.81 -26.38 -0.67
CA ASP A 163 -0.97 -27.50 0.26
C ASP A 163 -2.01 -27.22 1.35
N ALA A 164 -2.59 -26.03 1.38
CA ALA A 164 -3.67 -25.68 2.29
C ALA A 164 -4.87 -26.60 2.11
N LYS A 165 -5.28 -27.26 3.19
CA LYS A 165 -6.35 -28.25 3.21
C LYS A 165 -7.70 -27.58 3.37
N LYS A 166 -8.67 -28.00 2.54
CA LYS A 166 -10.06 -27.55 2.63
C LYS A 166 -10.65 -27.99 3.97
N LEU A 167 -11.39 -27.08 4.61
CA LEU A 167 -12.17 -27.36 5.82
C LEU A 167 -13.55 -27.91 5.47
N ASP A 168 -14.15 -28.65 6.39
CA ASP A 168 -15.56 -29.08 6.27
C ASP A 168 -16.55 -27.93 6.51
N PHE A 169 -16.06 -26.81 7.07
CA PHE A 169 -16.84 -25.61 7.30
C PHE A 169 -16.99 -24.78 6.01
N THR A 170 -18.22 -24.30 5.77
CA THR A 170 -18.56 -23.33 4.73
C THR A 170 -19.35 -22.17 5.31
N TYR A 171 -19.25 -21.00 4.67
CA TYR A 171 -20.15 -19.88 4.89
C TYR A 171 -21.07 -19.76 3.67
N ASP A 172 -22.36 -20.03 3.87
CA ASP A 172 -23.33 -20.08 2.79
C ASP A 172 -24.21 -18.82 2.78
N LEU A 173 -24.24 -18.14 1.63
CA LEU A 173 -25.03 -16.94 1.42
C LEU A 173 -26.12 -17.22 0.37
N ALA A 174 -27.38 -17.12 0.78
CA ALA A 174 -28.52 -17.44 -0.08
C ALA A 174 -28.74 -16.41 -1.20
N GLU A 175 -28.49 -15.13 -0.91
CA GLU A 175 -28.66 -14.02 -1.84
C GLU A 175 -27.43 -13.10 -1.79
N ALA A 176 -27.15 -12.42 -2.89
CA ALA A 176 -26.06 -11.46 -2.94
C ALA A 176 -26.28 -10.28 -1.96
N LYS A 177 -25.23 -9.86 -1.27
CA LYS A 177 -25.25 -8.78 -0.29
C LYS A 177 -24.27 -7.68 -0.69
N VAL A 178 -24.74 -6.44 -0.81
CA VAL A 178 -23.87 -5.25 -0.88
C VAL A 178 -23.35 -4.96 0.53
N THR A 179 -22.03 -4.96 0.68
CA THR A 179 -21.37 -4.68 1.97
C THR A 179 -20.97 -3.21 2.10
N ALA A 180 -20.59 -2.59 0.98
CA ALA A 180 -20.28 -1.18 0.93
C ALA A 180 -20.63 -0.60 -0.45
N GLN A 181 -21.21 0.61 -0.46
CA GLN A 181 -21.54 1.34 -1.68
C GLN A 181 -20.64 2.55 -1.80
N TYR A 182 -20.01 2.70 -2.96
CA TYR A 182 -19.12 3.82 -3.27
C TYR A 182 -19.57 4.54 -4.56
N THR A 183 -18.84 5.59 -4.93
CA THR A 183 -18.87 6.19 -6.26
C THR A 183 -17.71 5.67 -7.10
N SER A 184 -17.81 5.77 -8.43
CA SER A 184 -16.71 5.35 -9.31
C SER A 184 -15.40 6.09 -8.99
N LEU A 185 -14.30 5.38 -9.08
CA LEU A 185 -12.95 5.84 -8.74
C LEU A 185 -12.01 5.55 -9.90
N ALA A 186 -11.46 6.61 -10.52
CA ALA A 186 -10.45 6.50 -11.57
C ALA A 186 -10.76 5.41 -12.62
N ALA A 187 -12.00 5.34 -13.11
CA ALA A 187 -12.43 4.33 -14.06
C ALA A 187 -11.62 4.44 -15.37
N PRO A 188 -11.19 3.31 -15.96
CA PRO A 188 -10.39 3.35 -17.19
C PRO A 188 -11.24 3.73 -18.39
N HIS A 189 -10.67 4.55 -19.28
CA HIS A 189 -11.25 4.89 -20.57
C HIS A 189 -10.67 4.06 -21.73
N LYS A 190 -9.52 3.39 -21.51
CA LYS A 190 -8.73 2.73 -22.56
C LYS A 190 -8.55 1.24 -22.37
N LEU A 191 -8.85 0.65 -21.20
CA LEU A 191 -8.67 -0.77 -20.98
C LEU A 191 -9.72 -1.57 -21.76
N GLU A 192 -9.30 -2.27 -22.80
CA GLU A 192 -10.24 -2.95 -23.72
C GLU A 192 -10.75 -4.30 -23.18
N LYS A 193 -9.95 -4.95 -22.34
CA LYS A 193 -10.27 -6.31 -21.87
C LYS A 193 -9.64 -6.58 -20.51
N ARG A 194 -10.22 -7.56 -19.79
CA ARG A 194 -9.63 -8.12 -18.58
C ARG A 194 -9.76 -9.63 -18.52
N LEU A 195 -8.82 -10.27 -17.84
CA LEU A 195 -8.76 -11.72 -17.65
C LEU A 195 -9.91 -12.19 -16.75
N LEU A 196 -10.47 -13.37 -17.06
CA LEU A 196 -11.46 -14.07 -16.25
C LEU A 196 -10.87 -15.34 -15.61
N ALA A 197 -11.57 -15.90 -14.62
CA ALA A 197 -11.14 -17.10 -13.89
C ALA A 197 -10.93 -18.35 -14.76
N ASP A 198 -11.59 -18.44 -15.90
CA ASP A 198 -11.47 -19.53 -16.85
C ASP A 198 -10.31 -19.37 -17.87
N GLY A 199 -9.55 -18.27 -17.77
CA GLY A 199 -8.46 -17.95 -18.67
C GLY A 199 -8.89 -17.23 -19.94
N THR A 200 -10.16 -16.93 -20.12
CA THR A 200 -10.66 -16.10 -21.22
C THR A 200 -10.61 -14.61 -20.86
N TYR A 201 -10.90 -13.75 -21.84
CA TYR A 201 -10.94 -12.30 -21.62
C TYR A 201 -12.36 -11.77 -21.80
N GLU A 202 -12.78 -10.93 -20.87
CA GLU A 202 -13.99 -10.12 -20.96
C GLU A 202 -13.66 -8.78 -21.61
N ALA A 203 -14.48 -8.37 -22.61
CA ALA A 203 -14.38 -7.02 -23.17
C ALA A 203 -14.89 -6.00 -22.15
N LEU A 204 -14.17 -4.90 -21.99
CA LEU A 204 -14.58 -3.80 -21.13
C LEU A 204 -15.20 -2.68 -21.96
N PRO A 205 -16.17 -1.93 -21.40
CA PRO A 205 -16.67 -0.76 -22.05
C PRO A 205 -15.54 0.28 -22.12
N THR A 206 -15.12 0.62 -23.32
CA THR A 206 -14.22 1.72 -23.58
C THR A 206 -15.07 2.95 -23.90
N ASP A 207 -14.89 4.01 -23.14
CA ASP A 207 -15.43 5.29 -23.53
C ASP A 207 -14.51 5.85 -24.63
N ASN A 208 -15.03 5.91 -25.86
CA ASN A 208 -14.35 6.53 -26.99
C ASN A 208 -14.36 8.07 -26.92
N GLY A 209 -14.67 8.64 -25.75
CA GLY A 209 -14.54 10.07 -25.53
C GLY A 209 -13.09 10.51 -25.82
N PRO A 210 -12.88 11.75 -26.22
CA PRO A 210 -11.52 12.25 -26.43
C PRO A 210 -10.77 12.07 -25.12
N VAL A 211 -9.74 11.21 -25.17
CA VAL A 211 -8.72 11.22 -24.13
C VAL A 211 -8.12 12.62 -24.21
N GLU A 212 -8.38 13.42 -23.21
CA GLU A 212 -7.68 14.66 -23.09
C GLU A 212 -6.19 14.30 -22.94
N GLU A 213 -5.46 14.39 -24.04
CA GLU A 213 -3.99 14.31 -24.07
C GLU A 213 -3.35 15.47 -23.30
N GLU A 214 -4.16 16.21 -22.54
CA GLU A 214 -3.76 17.40 -21.80
C GLU A 214 -2.56 17.19 -20.87
N GLY A 215 -2.33 15.98 -20.39
CA GLY A 215 -1.19 15.70 -19.52
C GLY A 215 0.16 15.77 -20.24
N LEU A 216 0.27 15.25 -21.45
CA LEU A 216 1.51 15.22 -22.22
C LEU A 216 1.78 16.54 -22.94
N GLU A 217 0.77 17.17 -23.51
CA GLU A 217 0.92 18.49 -24.14
C GLU A 217 1.23 19.63 -23.16
N ARG A 218 0.80 19.53 -21.91
CA ARG A 218 1.15 20.53 -20.89
C ARG A 218 2.62 20.49 -20.47
N GLN A 219 3.26 19.33 -20.47
CA GLN A 219 4.70 19.26 -20.15
C GLN A 219 5.56 19.92 -21.25
N ASP A 220 5.16 19.81 -22.50
CA ASP A 220 5.88 20.47 -23.62
C ASP A 220 5.60 21.98 -23.73
N LYS A 221 4.47 22.46 -23.19
CA LYS A 221 4.07 23.88 -23.19
C LYS A 221 4.48 24.66 -21.94
N LEU A 222 4.86 23.98 -20.85
CA LEU A 222 5.47 24.61 -19.68
C LEU A 222 6.95 24.89 -19.97
N THR A 223 7.21 25.85 -20.85
CA THR A 223 8.57 26.35 -21.01
C THR A 223 9.02 26.98 -19.68
N LEU A 224 10.27 26.74 -19.30
CA LEU A 224 10.91 27.31 -18.13
C LEU A 224 10.70 28.85 -18.02
N GLU A 225 10.55 29.52 -19.16
CA GLU A 225 10.26 30.94 -19.30
C GLU A 225 8.89 31.39 -18.75
N GLY A 226 7.89 30.51 -18.75
CA GLY A 226 6.57 30.79 -18.15
C GLY A 226 6.56 30.65 -16.63
N PHE A 227 7.48 29.84 -16.07
CA PHE A 227 7.58 29.57 -14.63
C PHE A 227 8.45 30.58 -13.87
N LEU A 228 9.50 31.11 -14.51
CA LEU A 228 10.49 32.00 -13.89
C LEU A 228 9.95 33.35 -13.38
N PRO A 229 8.92 33.98 -13.97
CA PRO A 229 8.41 35.23 -13.43
C PRO A 229 7.52 35.06 -12.19
N ALA A 230 6.95 33.87 -11.96
CA ALA A 230 6.07 33.61 -10.82
C ALA A 230 6.87 33.23 -9.54
N VAL A 231 8.07 32.71 -9.71
CA VAL A 231 9.00 32.45 -8.60
C VAL A 231 9.90 33.66 -8.43
N LYS A 232 9.36 34.80 -8.00
CA LYS A 232 10.20 35.77 -7.28
C LYS A 232 10.81 35.02 -6.12
N ALA A 233 12.13 34.92 -6.08
CA ALA A 233 12.84 34.42 -4.92
C ALA A 233 12.23 35.09 -3.69
N GLN A 234 11.57 34.30 -2.83
CA GLN A 234 11.04 34.82 -1.57
C GLN A 234 12.26 35.43 -0.86
N GLU A 235 12.22 36.71 -0.63
CA GLU A 235 13.25 37.38 0.17
C GLU A 235 13.27 36.66 1.52
N ARG A 236 14.42 36.06 1.86
CA ARG A 236 14.58 35.37 3.13
C ARG A 236 14.43 36.39 4.24
N LYS A 237 13.38 36.30 5.02
CA LYS A 237 13.21 37.11 6.23
C LYS A 237 14.39 36.89 7.15
N SER A 238 14.94 37.96 7.71
CA SER A 238 15.94 37.86 8.76
C SER A 238 15.33 37.23 10.02
N PHE A 239 16.16 36.64 10.88
CA PHE A 239 15.70 36.09 12.15
C PHE A 239 14.92 37.11 12.99
N GLY A 240 15.36 38.39 12.99
CA GLY A 240 14.67 39.48 13.68
C GLY A 240 13.25 39.73 13.14
N GLU A 241 13.07 39.72 11.82
CA GLU A 241 11.77 39.89 11.19
C GLU A 241 10.83 38.71 11.49
N ILE A 242 11.34 37.47 11.51
CA ILE A 242 10.58 36.29 11.89
C ILE A 242 10.10 36.40 13.35
N MET A 243 11.00 36.74 14.26
CA MET A 243 10.70 36.88 15.70
C MET A 243 9.69 38.00 15.98
N GLU A 244 9.75 39.10 15.23
CA GLU A 244 8.79 40.20 15.39
C GLU A 244 7.41 39.77 14.85
N ALA A 245 7.33 39.14 13.69
CA ALA A 245 6.09 38.64 13.14
C ALA A 245 5.44 37.59 14.04
N ALA A 246 6.21 36.70 14.64
CA ALA A 246 5.72 35.63 15.53
C ALA A 246 5.02 36.18 16.79
N LYS A 247 5.21 37.45 17.16
CA LYS A 247 4.49 38.04 18.31
C LYS A 247 3.01 38.31 18.04
N THR A 248 2.65 38.50 16.79
CA THR A 248 1.30 38.91 16.38
C THR A 248 0.58 37.94 15.48
N ASN A 249 1.35 37.06 14.81
CA ASN A 249 0.77 36.04 13.92
C ASN A 249 0.03 34.94 14.72
N PRO A 250 -0.96 34.27 14.09
CA PRO A 250 -1.46 32.99 14.58
C PRO A 250 -0.30 32.03 14.83
N ASN A 251 -0.37 31.22 15.88
CA ASN A 251 0.72 30.32 16.24
C ASN A 251 0.21 28.90 16.46
N LEU A 252 0.80 27.94 15.74
CA LEU A 252 0.44 26.53 15.82
C LEU A 252 0.52 25.97 17.24
N MET A 253 1.33 26.57 18.13
CA MET A 253 1.38 26.16 19.54
C MET A 253 0.03 26.31 20.24
N ASN A 254 -0.82 27.26 19.83
CA ASN A 254 -2.16 27.40 20.40
C ASN A 254 -3.04 26.17 20.14
N VAL A 255 -2.87 25.52 18.96
CA VAL A 255 -3.55 24.26 18.64
C VAL A 255 -3.01 23.15 19.53
N VAL A 256 -1.68 23.03 19.67
CA VAL A 256 -1.02 22.03 20.52
C VAL A 256 -1.47 22.17 21.97
N GLU A 257 -1.63 23.39 22.47
CA GLU A 257 -2.08 23.70 23.84
C GLU A 257 -3.61 23.64 24.01
N GLY A 258 -4.36 23.33 22.95
CA GLY A 258 -5.82 23.22 22.98
C GLY A 258 -6.56 24.56 23.14
N LYS A 259 -5.92 25.68 22.80
CA LYS A 259 -6.51 27.03 22.87
C LYS A 259 -7.38 27.36 21.64
N GLU A 260 -7.13 26.68 20.53
CA GLU A 260 -7.88 26.79 19.27
C GLU A 260 -7.82 25.46 18.52
N THR A 261 -8.73 25.27 17.59
CA THR A 261 -8.74 24.10 16.69
C THR A 261 -7.77 24.29 15.52
N LEU A 262 -7.38 23.19 14.84
CA LEU A 262 -6.54 23.26 13.65
C LEU A 262 -7.22 24.07 12.53
N ASP A 263 -8.51 23.88 12.33
CA ASP A 263 -9.28 24.61 11.31
C ASP A 263 -9.29 26.12 11.59
N GLU A 264 -9.54 26.53 12.83
CA GLU A 264 -9.48 27.94 13.22
C GLU A 264 -8.09 28.55 13.03
N PHE A 265 -7.03 27.77 13.23
CA PHE A 265 -5.65 28.22 12.96
C PHE A 265 -5.42 28.38 11.47
N VAL A 266 -5.80 27.39 10.66
CA VAL A 266 -5.61 27.40 9.20
C VAL A 266 -6.38 28.55 8.56
N ASP A 267 -7.62 28.81 9.00
CA ASP A 267 -8.44 29.94 8.51
C ASP A 267 -7.81 31.31 8.75
N LYS A 268 -6.92 31.42 9.73
CA LYS A 268 -6.18 32.68 10.02
C LYS A 268 -4.90 32.84 9.20
N LEU A 269 -4.45 31.79 8.50
CA LEU A 269 -3.24 31.88 7.69
C LEU A 269 -3.52 32.66 6.39
N PRO A 270 -2.64 33.59 5.98
CA PRO A 270 -2.77 34.23 4.69
C PRO A 270 -2.51 33.23 3.55
N THR A 271 -3.10 33.51 2.39
CA THR A 271 -2.98 32.66 1.20
C THR A 271 -1.52 32.33 0.82
N GLU A 272 -0.62 33.30 0.98
CA GLU A 272 0.81 33.12 0.70
C GLU A 272 1.45 32.07 1.63
N ALA A 273 1.05 32.04 2.90
CA ALA A 273 1.50 31.02 3.85
C ALA A 273 0.97 29.63 3.47
N LEU A 274 -0.31 29.53 3.07
CA LEU A 274 -0.90 28.28 2.60
C LEU A 274 -0.20 27.77 1.34
N ILE A 275 0.08 28.64 0.36
CA ILE A 275 0.85 28.28 -0.85
C ILE A 275 2.26 27.80 -0.48
N HIS A 276 2.94 28.46 0.46
CA HIS A 276 4.25 28.04 0.92
C HIS A 276 4.25 26.64 1.51
N LEU A 277 3.23 26.28 2.28
CA LEU A 277 3.08 24.94 2.88
C LEU A 277 2.90 23.82 1.86
N LEU A 278 2.47 24.13 0.63
CA LEU A 278 2.36 23.15 -0.45
C LEU A 278 3.71 22.83 -1.10
N GLY A 279 4.75 23.62 -0.84
CA GLY A 279 6.09 23.43 -1.39
C GLY A 279 7.02 22.65 -0.47
N GLY A 280 8.02 21.96 -1.05
CA GLY A 280 9.12 21.38 -0.29
C GLY A 280 10.02 22.45 0.29
N GLN A 281 10.62 22.15 1.44
CA GLN A 281 11.44 23.10 2.20
C GLN A 281 12.92 22.72 2.16
N PRO A 282 13.84 23.68 2.30
CA PRO A 282 15.27 23.40 2.26
C PRO A 282 15.68 22.36 3.31
N ASN A 283 16.61 21.48 2.92
CA ASN A 283 17.26 20.59 3.86
C ASN A 283 18.13 21.40 4.83
N THR A 284 17.87 21.28 6.11
CA THR A 284 18.61 21.95 7.19
C THR A 284 19.38 20.99 8.09
N GLY A 285 19.40 19.69 7.77
CA GLY A 285 20.01 18.65 8.59
C GLY A 285 20.83 17.65 7.78
N VAL A 286 20.93 16.44 8.32
CA VAL A 286 21.70 15.34 7.73
C VAL A 286 20.91 14.52 6.72
N ALA A 287 19.58 14.72 6.66
CA ALA A 287 18.68 14.00 5.77
C ALA A 287 19.04 14.17 4.29
N ASN A 288 18.73 13.16 3.48
CA ASN A 288 19.02 13.18 2.05
C ASN A 288 17.91 13.81 1.19
N THR A 289 16.80 14.21 1.80
CA THR A 289 15.65 14.83 1.12
C THR A 289 15.26 16.16 1.76
N PHE A 290 14.21 16.78 1.26
CA PHE A 290 13.75 18.09 1.71
C PHE A 290 12.85 18.02 2.94
N GLY A 291 12.58 19.18 3.57
CA GLY A 291 11.64 19.32 4.67
C GLY A 291 10.22 19.66 4.22
N MET A 292 9.32 19.75 5.18
CA MET A 292 7.93 20.21 5.03
C MET A 292 7.61 21.25 6.09
N GLY A 293 6.72 22.19 5.77
CA GLY A 293 6.29 23.24 6.69
C GLY A 293 7.18 24.48 6.59
N ASN A 294 8.04 24.74 7.59
CA ASN A 294 9.01 25.84 7.64
C ASN A 294 8.41 27.24 7.54
N LEU A 295 7.44 27.52 8.43
CA LEU A 295 6.92 28.86 8.63
C LEU A 295 7.05 29.24 10.12
N PRO A 296 8.27 29.54 10.58
CA PRO A 296 8.57 29.77 12.01
C PRO A 296 7.82 30.96 12.58
N GLU A 297 7.47 31.99 11.76
CA GLU A 297 6.64 33.11 12.15
C GLU A 297 5.18 32.74 12.49
N TYR A 298 4.75 31.53 12.18
CA TYR A 298 3.45 30.93 12.56
C TYR A 298 3.62 29.75 13.51
N GLY A 299 4.83 29.51 14.02
CA GLY A 299 5.14 28.38 14.88
C GLY A 299 5.19 27.02 14.14
N ILE A 300 5.25 27.02 12.81
CA ILE A 300 5.30 25.80 12.00
C ILE A 300 6.78 25.41 11.75
N PRO A 301 7.25 24.27 12.29
CA PRO A 301 8.63 23.83 12.12
C PRO A 301 8.95 23.36 10.72
N ASN A 302 10.24 23.28 10.37
CA ASN A 302 10.72 22.53 9.21
C ASN A 302 10.88 21.06 9.60
N ILE A 303 9.95 20.21 9.17
CA ILE A 303 9.98 18.78 9.44
C ILE A 303 10.83 18.11 8.37
N MET A 304 12.02 17.66 8.73
CA MET A 304 12.92 16.99 7.80
C MET A 304 12.42 15.59 7.44
N THR A 305 12.59 15.21 6.17
CA THR A 305 12.28 13.87 5.68
C THR A 305 13.55 13.17 5.19
N ALA A 306 13.62 11.84 5.33
CA ALA A 306 14.72 11.05 4.78
C ALA A 306 14.20 9.79 4.10
N ASP A 307 14.78 9.47 2.95
CA ASP A 307 14.46 8.26 2.18
C ASP A 307 15.18 7.03 2.74
N GLY A 308 14.94 5.87 2.14
CA GLY A 308 15.63 4.62 2.39
C GLY A 308 14.78 3.53 3.05
N PRO A 309 13.92 2.80 2.30
CA PRO A 309 13.09 1.73 2.84
C PRO A 309 13.86 0.56 3.47
N ALA A 310 15.10 0.34 3.05
CA ALA A 310 15.99 -0.69 3.62
C ALA A 310 17.05 -0.10 4.58
N GLY A 311 16.79 1.07 5.16
CA GLY A 311 17.66 1.78 6.10
C GLY A 311 17.63 3.28 5.86
N LEU A 312 17.67 4.04 6.94
CA LEU A 312 17.60 5.50 6.90
C LEU A 312 18.76 6.08 6.05
N ARG A 313 18.43 6.86 5.02
CA ARG A 313 19.44 7.40 4.12
C ARG A 313 19.88 8.77 4.57
N ILE A 314 21.13 8.88 4.98
CA ILE A 314 21.80 10.11 5.38
C ILE A 314 22.69 10.59 4.24
N GLN A 315 22.92 11.90 4.14
CA GLN A 315 23.87 12.46 3.18
C GLN A 315 25.28 11.95 3.49
N PRO A 316 26.02 11.35 2.53
CA PRO A 316 27.32 10.74 2.78
C PRO A 316 28.36 11.68 3.40
N GLN A 317 28.30 12.97 3.04
CA GLN A 317 29.22 14.00 3.57
C GLN A 317 29.04 14.28 5.07
N CYS A 318 27.94 13.85 5.67
CA CYS A 318 27.68 14.03 7.10
C CYS A 318 28.44 13.02 7.97
N GLY A 319 29.00 11.96 7.38
CA GLY A 319 29.78 10.95 8.10
C GLY A 319 28.98 10.09 9.09
N VAL A 320 27.64 10.08 8.98
CA VAL A 320 26.76 9.29 9.84
C VAL A 320 26.48 7.93 9.16
N ASN A 321 26.70 6.85 9.89
CA ASN A 321 26.34 5.50 9.48
C ASN A 321 25.01 5.11 10.13
N THR A 322 24.12 4.53 9.33
CA THR A 322 22.82 4.02 9.77
C THR A 322 22.72 2.52 9.54
N THR A 323 21.75 1.87 10.14
CA THR A 323 21.53 0.43 10.00
C THR A 323 21.01 0.12 8.60
N ALA A 324 21.66 -0.85 7.92
CA ALA A 324 21.14 -1.46 6.71
C ALA A 324 20.24 -2.63 7.09
N TRP A 325 18.92 -2.43 6.96
CA TRP A 325 17.93 -3.45 7.21
C TRP A 325 17.82 -4.41 6.00
N PRO A 326 17.34 -5.64 6.19
CA PRO A 326 16.95 -6.50 5.08
C PRO A 326 15.91 -5.79 4.20
N CYS A 327 15.91 -6.10 2.90
CA CYS A 327 14.93 -5.50 1.99
C CYS A 327 13.49 -5.94 2.33
N ALA A 328 12.49 -5.14 1.94
CA ALA A 328 11.10 -5.36 2.32
C ALA A 328 10.55 -6.73 1.90
N THR A 329 10.92 -7.21 0.70
CA THR A 329 10.56 -8.57 0.25
C THR A 329 11.04 -9.64 1.21
N LEU A 330 12.30 -9.54 1.70
CA LEU A 330 12.84 -10.49 2.68
C LEU A 330 12.16 -10.36 4.04
N LEU A 331 11.87 -9.13 4.47
CA LEU A 331 11.12 -8.89 5.70
C LEU A 331 9.72 -9.52 5.65
N ALA A 332 9.01 -9.39 4.53
CA ALA A 332 7.70 -9.99 4.33
C ALA A 332 7.74 -11.54 4.34
N CYS A 333 8.85 -12.16 3.87
CA CYS A 333 9.05 -13.60 3.95
C CYS A 333 9.11 -14.14 5.40
N THR A 334 9.26 -13.27 6.38
CA THR A 334 9.17 -13.66 7.79
C THR A 334 7.74 -13.96 8.24
N TRP A 335 6.73 -13.38 7.60
CA TRP A 335 5.31 -13.46 8.00
C TRP A 335 5.10 -13.07 9.48
N ASP A 336 5.89 -12.12 9.98
CA ASP A 336 6.00 -11.77 11.41
C ASP A 336 5.81 -10.25 11.60
N PRO A 337 4.55 -9.75 11.65
CA PRO A 337 4.30 -8.32 11.86
C PRO A 337 4.89 -7.78 13.17
N GLU A 338 4.97 -8.60 14.21
CA GLU A 338 5.56 -8.20 15.49
C GLU A 338 7.06 -7.88 15.33
N LEU A 339 7.79 -8.70 14.56
CA LEU A 339 9.19 -8.43 14.21
C LEU A 339 9.35 -7.14 13.38
N ILE A 340 8.44 -6.93 12.41
CA ILE A 340 8.48 -5.73 11.58
C ILE A 340 8.22 -4.47 12.42
N GLU A 341 7.33 -4.55 13.38
CA GLU A 341 7.07 -3.44 14.32
C GLU A 341 8.29 -3.14 15.20
N GLU A 342 9.01 -4.16 15.68
CA GLU A 342 10.28 -3.99 16.42
C GLU A 342 11.36 -3.32 15.55
N ILE A 343 11.50 -3.74 14.28
CA ILE A 343 12.40 -3.11 13.30
C ILE A 343 11.99 -1.66 13.05
N GLY A 344 10.70 -1.41 12.87
CA GLY A 344 10.16 -0.07 12.70
C GLY A 344 10.50 0.84 13.88
N LYS A 345 10.37 0.34 15.11
CA LYS A 345 10.74 1.10 16.31
C LYS A 345 12.24 1.42 16.36
N ALA A 346 13.09 0.43 16.10
CA ALA A 346 14.54 0.64 16.08
C ALA A 346 14.95 1.64 14.99
N GLY A 347 14.35 1.56 13.79
CA GLY A 347 14.55 2.56 12.73
C GLY A 347 14.04 3.95 13.12
N GLY A 348 12.91 4.03 13.82
CA GLY A 348 12.37 5.28 14.37
C GLY A 348 13.30 5.94 15.39
N GLU A 349 14.00 5.15 16.20
CA GLU A 349 15.04 5.66 17.11
C GLU A 349 16.19 6.31 16.33
N GLU A 350 16.67 5.69 15.25
CA GLU A 350 17.67 6.29 14.35
C GLU A 350 17.17 7.59 13.68
N VAL A 351 15.89 7.60 13.26
CA VAL A 351 15.22 8.80 12.70
C VAL A 351 15.29 9.95 13.70
N LYS A 352 14.94 9.70 14.96
CA LYS A 352 14.96 10.68 16.04
C LYS A 352 16.37 11.14 16.38
N GLU A 353 17.33 10.24 16.50
CA GLU A 353 18.73 10.55 16.78
C GLU A 353 19.35 11.51 15.74
N ASN A 354 18.90 11.38 14.49
CA ASN A 354 19.37 12.21 13.39
C ASN A 354 18.52 13.49 13.17
N ASN A 355 17.63 13.82 14.10
CA ASN A 355 16.75 14.98 14.04
C ASN A 355 15.90 15.02 12.74
N ILE A 356 15.40 13.87 12.34
CA ILE A 356 14.50 13.69 11.20
C ILE A 356 13.12 13.42 11.77
N GLY A 357 12.09 14.03 11.19
CA GLY A 357 10.71 13.84 11.65
C GLY A 357 9.98 12.74 10.90
N ILE A 358 10.25 12.56 9.60
CA ILE A 358 9.54 11.61 8.77
C ILE A 358 10.50 10.73 7.96
N TRP A 359 10.36 9.43 8.10
CA TRP A 359 11.04 8.44 7.29
C TRP A 359 10.16 8.04 6.10
N LEU A 360 10.70 8.14 4.86
CA LEU A 360 9.97 7.82 3.63
C LEU A 360 9.91 6.30 3.39
N THR A 361 9.27 5.62 4.29
CA THR A 361 9.05 4.17 4.36
C THR A 361 7.67 3.93 5.00
N PRO A 362 7.04 2.76 4.84
CA PRO A 362 7.34 1.64 3.95
C PRO A 362 6.86 1.87 2.50
N ALA A 363 7.41 1.06 1.58
CA ALA A 363 6.93 0.99 0.21
C ALA A 363 5.97 -0.20 0.04
N VAL A 364 4.77 0.03 -0.51
CA VAL A 364 3.59 -0.87 -0.37
C VAL A 364 3.09 -1.41 -1.71
N ASN A 365 3.71 -1.02 -2.83
CA ASN A 365 3.26 -1.47 -4.15
C ASN A 365 3.33 -2.99 -4.29
N ILE A 366 2.51 -3.53 -5.18
CA ILE A 366 2.37 -4.98 -5.39
C ILE A 366 3.45 -5.49 -6.35
N HIS A 367 3.99 -6.68 -6.10
CA HIS A 367 4.84 -7.43 -7.02
C HIS A 367 4.00 -7.94 -8.21
N ARG A 368 3.70 -7.04 -9.15
CA ARG A 368 2.91 -7.35 -10.35
C ARG A 368 3.73 -8.14 -11.37
N SER A 369 4.93 -7.68 -11.65
CA SER A 369 5.87 -8.32 -12.58
C SER A 369 7.23 -8.48 -11.91
N PRO A 370 7.94 -9.60 -12.11
CA PRO A 370 9.30 -9.78 -11.59
C PRO A 370 10.31 -8.82 -12.22
N LEU A 371 9.98 -8.18 -13.36
CA LEU A 371 10.82 -7.22 -14.05
C LEU A 371 10.79 -5.81 -13.43
N CYS A 372 9.88 -5.53 -12.50
CA CYS A 372 9.87 -4.23 -11.83
C CYS A 372 11.12 -4.06 -10.97
N GLY A 373 11.96 -3.07 -11.30
CA GLY A 373 13.25 -2.83 -10.67
C GLY A 373 13.18 -2.45 -9.18
N ARG A 374 11.99 -2.13 -8.66
CA ARG A 374 11.76 -1.73 -7.26
C ARG A 374 11.08 -2.80 -6.41
N ASN A 375 10.85 -4.01 -6.92
CA ASN A 375 10.24 -5.09 -6.15
C ASN A 375 11.00 -5.40 -4.84
N PHE A 376 12.32 -5.18 -4.79
CA PHE A 376 13.10 -5.43 -3.57
C PHE A 376 12.61 -4.61 -2.37
N GLU A 377 12.10 -3.41 -2.58
CA GLU A 377 11.59 -2.55 -1.52
C GLU A 377 10.08 -2.69 -1.25
N TYR A 378 9.38 -3.49 -2.06
CA TYR A 378 7.98 -3.82 -1.88
C TYR A 378 7.82 -5.16 -1.15
N TYR A 379 6.72 -5.33 -0.41
CA TYR A 379 6.58 -6.49 0.47
C TYR A 379 6.15 -7.76 -0.27
N SER A 380 5.10 -7.72 -1.09
CA SER A 380 4.45 -8.93 -1.59
C SER A 380 3.65 -8.71 -2.88
N GLU A 381 3.30 -9.83 -3.52
CA GLU A 381 2.24 -9.91 -4.55
C GLU A 381 0.83 -9.92 -3.93
N ASP A 382 0.73 -10.17 -2.62
CA ASP A 382 -0.54 -10.21 -1.89
C ASP A 382 -0.79 -8.91 -1.14
N PRO A 383 -1.92 -8.22 -1.37
CA PRO A 383 -2.21 -6.92 -0.76
C PRO A 383 -2.47 -7.00 0.76
N LEU A 384 -2.99 -8.13 1.29
CA LEU A 384 -3.17 -8.29 2.73
C LEU A 384 -1.82 -8.39 3.43
N LEU A 385 -0.92 -9.24 2.94
CA LEU A 385 0.42 -9.38 3.50
C LEU A 385 1.18 -8.05 3.40
N ALA A 386 1.14 -7.39 2.23
CA ALA A 386 1.80 -6.10 2.04
C ALA A 386 1.26 -5.02 2.99
N GLY A 387 -0.06 -4.93 3.13
CA GLY A 387 -0.72 -3.96 4.01
C GLY A 387 -0.42 -4.19 5.49
N MET A 388 -0.48 -5.43 5.96
CA MET A 388 -0.16 -5.78 7.36
C MET A 388 1.31 -5.49 7.71
N MET A 389 2.25 -5.78 6.80
CA MET A 389 3.67 -5.47 7.01
C MET A 389 3.90 -3.95 7.01
N ALA A 390 3.21 -3.21 6.13
CA ALA A 390 3.28 -1.75 6.09
C ALA A 390 2.68 -1.11 7.34
N ALA A 391 1.55 -1.61 7.83
CA ALA A 391 0.96 -1.17 9.08
C ALA A 391 1.90 -1.41 10.27
N ALA A 392 2.49 -2.61 10.38
CA ALA A 392 3.42 -2.96 11.43
C ALA A 392 4.67 -2.05 11.44
N MET A 393 5.29 -1.81 10.28
CA MET A 393 6.42 -0.88 10.14
C MET A 393 6.03 0.53 10.57
N THR A 394 4.88 1.02 10.13
CA THR A 394 4.36 2.34 10.48
C THR A 394 4.12 2.47 11.98
N LEU A 395 3.43 1.51 12.59
CA LEU A 395 3.22 1.48 14.04
C LEU A 395 4.53 1.49 14.82
N GLY A 396 5.51 0.69 14.37
CA GLY A 396 6.83 0.64 14.99
C GLY A 396 7.53 1.99 15.01
N VAL A 397 7.66 2.64 13.86
CA VAL A 397 8.29 3.98 13.74
C VAL A 397 7.54 5.00 14.58
N GLN A 398 6.21 5.02 14.51
CA GLN A 398 5.37 6.00 15.20
C GLN A 398 5.27 5.78 16.72
N LYS A 399 5.75 4.66 17.25
CA LYS A 399 5.99 4.50 18.71
C LYS A 399 7.07 5.42 19.24
N VAL A 400 7.95 5.93 18.38
CA VAL A 400 8.98 6.91 18.76
C VAL A 400 8.39 8.31 18.67
N PRO A 401 8.22 9.02 19.78
CA PRO A 401 7.57 10.34 19.77
C PRO A 401 8.28 11.34 18.85
N GLY A 402 7.48 11.97 17.97
CA GLY A 402 7.97 12.93 16.99
C GLY A 402 8.46 12.33 15.67
N CYS A 403 8.38 11.01 15.50
CA CYS A 403 8.73 10.33 14.28
C CYS A 403 7.49 9.79 13.57
N GLY A 404 7.49 9.86 12.24
CA GLY A 404 6.42 9.34 11.40
C GLY A 404 6.93 8.65 10.15
N THR A 405 6.00 8.05 9.44
CA THR A 405 6.25 7.36 8.17
C THR A 405 5.55 8.05 7.01
N THR A 406 6.09 7.81 5.81
CA THR A 406 5.43 8.07 4.54
C THR A 406 5.27 6.76 3.79
N ILE A 407 4.05 6.24 3.71
CA ILE A 407 3.79 5.07 2.87
C ILE A 407 3.82 5.46 1.39
N LYS A 408 4.42 4.59 0.54
CA LYS A 408 4.70 4.92 -0.86
C LYS A 408 4.69 3.69 -1.76
N HIS A 409 4.53 3.82 -3.05
CA HIS A 409 4.20 4.99 -3.87
C HIS A 409 2.74 4.88 -4.29
N PHE A 410 1.93 5.81 -3.95
CA PHE A 410 0.48 5.80 -4.07
C PHE A 410 0.03 6.38 -5.42
N ALA A 411 -0.36 5.54 -6.39
CA ALA A 411 -0.35 4.09 -6.44
C ALA A 411 0.14 3.58 -7.81
N CYS A 412 0.12 2.24 -7.98
CA CYS A 412 0.41 1.59 -9.27
C CYS A 412 1.82 1.82 -9.83
N ASN A 413 2.83 2.05 -8.98
CA ASN A 413 4.22 2.13 -9.43
C ASN A 413 4.79 0.71 -9.59
N ASN A 414 4.43 0.02 -10.69
CA ASN A 414 4.77 -1.37 -10.93
C ASN A 414 5.77 -1.56 -12.09
N GLN A 415 6.29 -0.48 -12.65
CA GLN A 415 7.42 -0.45 -13.58
C GLN A 415 8.24 0.82 -13.39
N GLU A 416 9.54 0.77 -13.77
CA GLU A 416 10.45 1.89 -13.65
C GLU A 416 10.75 2.57 -15.00
N ASP A 417 10.45 1.91 -16.13
CA ASP A 417 10.62 2.48 -17.45
C ASP A 417 9.66 3.67 -17.62
N ASN A 418 10.25 4.84 -17.90
CA ASN A 418 9.52 6.09 -18.02
C ASN A 418 8.49 6.33 -16.88
N ARG A 419 8.85 5.98 -15.65
CA ARG A 419 7.96 6.06 -14.47
C ARG A 419 7.32 7.42 -14.24
N MET A 420 7.89 8.48 -14.81
CA MET A 420 7.37 9.85 -14.67
C MET A 420 6.26 10.19 -15.68
N GLY A 421 6.11 9.41 -16.73
CA GLY A 421 5.15 9.67 -17.81
C GLY A 421 4.39 8.43 -18.28
N SER A 422 4.61 7.27 -17.67
CA SER A 422 3.89 6.05 -18.02
C SER A 422 2.53 6.02 -17.36
N ASP A 423 1.50 5.59 -18.10
CA ASP A 423 0.13 5.42 -17.62
C ASP A 423 -0.13 3.96 -17.21
N SER A 424 -0.56 3.74 -15.98
CA SER A 424 -1.05 2.45 -15.50
C SER A 424 -2.55 2.35 -15.80
N ILE A 425 -2.90 1.56 -16.82
CA ILE A 425 -4.27 1.41 -17.30
C ILE A 425 -4.85 0.13 -16.72
N LEU A 426 -5.82 0.28 -15.82
CA LEU A 426 -6.39 -0.85 -15.07
C LEU A 426 -7.87 -0.64 -14.73
N SER A 427 -8.58 -1.74 -14.49
CA SER A 427 -9.97 -1.70 -14.03
C SER A 427 -10.07 -1.05 -12.64
N GLU A 428 -11.21 -0.45 -12.32
CA GLU A 428 -11.46 0.03 -10.94
C GLU A 428 -11.44 -1.11 -9.93
N ARG A 429 -11.89 -2.31 -10.34
CA ARG A 429 -11.83 -3.51 -9.53
C ARG A 429 -10.41 -3.87 -9.13
N ALA A 430 -9.51 -4.00 -10.10
CA ALA A 430 -8.09 -4.28 -9.83
C ALA A 430 -7.45 -3.18 -8.98
N LEU A 431 -7.76 -1.91 -9.29
CA LEU A 431 -7.27 -0.78 -8.53
C LEU A 431 -7.62 -0.91 -7.04
N ARG A 432 -8.89 -1.19 -6.71
CA ARG A 432 -9.38 -1.29 -5.33
C ARG A 432 -8.95 -2.57 -4.61
N GLU A 433 -9.11 -3.74 -5.27
CA GLU A 433 -8.87 -5.04 -4.62
C GLU A 433 -7.39 -5.39 -4.50
N ILE A 434 -6.51 -4.86 -5.39
CA ILE A 434 -5.10 -5.22 -5.46
C ILE A 434 -4.20 -4.02 -5.13
N TYR A 435 -4.26 -2.95 -5.93
CA TYR A 435 -3.22 -1.91 -5.91
C TYR A 435 -3.41 -0.86 -4.82
N LEU A 436 -4.63 -0.62 -4.38
CA LEU A 436 -4.95 0.27 -3.25
C LEU A 436 -5.11 -0.47 -1.92
N LYS A 437 -5.44 -1.77 -1.94
CA LYS A 437 -5.80 -2.52 -0.74
C LYS A 437 -4.71 -2.52 0.35
N GLY A 438 -3.44 -2.66 -0.03
CA GLY A 438 -2.34 -2.58 0.94
C GLY A 438 -2.20 -1.21 1.60
N PHE A 439 -2.46 -0.13 0.85
CA PHE A 439 -2.50 1.24 1.39
C PHE A 439 -3.70 1.46 2.30
N GLU A 440 -4.88 0.94 1.92
CA GLU A 440 -6.09 0.99 2.73
C GLU A 440 -5.86 0.37 4.11
N ILE A 441 -5.27 -0.83 4.15
CA ILE A 441 -4.94 -1.53 5.40
C ILE A 441 -3.97 -0.70 6.24
N ALA A 442 -2.87 -0.21 5.64
CA ALA A 442 -1.89 0.58 6.35
C ALA A 442 -2.47 1.90 6.91
N VAL A 443 -3.38 2.54 6.18
CA VAL A 443 -4.07 3.75 6.67
C VAL A 443 -5.01 3.43 7.81
N LYS A 444 -5.88 2.43 7.65
CA LYS A 444 -6.89 2.09 8.66
C LYS A 444 -6.29 1.58 9.96
N ASP A 445 -5.21 0.79 9.88
CA ASP A 445 -4.61 0.13 11.04
C ASP A 445 -3.53 0.99 11.72
N ALA A 446 -2.84 1.88 10.99
CA ALA A 446 -1.67 2.57 11.52
C ALA A 446 -1.65 4.10 11.35
N GLN A 447 -2.52 4.68 10.52
CA GLN A 447 -2.57 6.14 10.28
C GLN A 447 -1.16 6.74 10.05
N PRO A 448 -0.49 6.44 8.92
CA PRO A 448 0.82 7.01 8.62
C PRO A 448 0.75 8.55 8.59
N MET A 449 1.83 9.24 9.00
CA MET A 449 1.85 10.71 8.97
C MET A 449 1.73 11.28 7.57
N SER A 450 2.18 10.54 6.55
CA SER A 450 2.00 10.96 5.16
C SER A 450 1.88 9.80 4.19
N ILE A 451 1.35 10.11 3.01
CA ILE A 451 1.29 9.23 1.82
C ILE A 451 2.04 9.93 0.69
N MET A 452 2.99 9.24 0.06
CA MET A 452 3.69 9.73 -1.12
C MET A 452 3.05 9.20 -2.38
N THR A 453 2.57 10.09 -3.24
CA THR A 453 2.04 9.72 -4.56
C THR A 453 3.14 9.18 -5.46
N SER A 454 2.78 8.27 -6.36
CA SER A 454 3.68 7.82 -7.42
C SER A 454 3.85 8.88 -8.51
N TYR A 455 4.82 8.67 -9.39
CA TYR A 455 5.04 9.57 -10.53
C TYR A 455 4.10 9.30 -11.71
N ASN A 456 3.73 8.03 -11.90
CA ASN A 456 2.96 7.56 -13.04
C ASN A 456 1.56 8.16 -13.09
N LEU A 457 0.93 8.03 -14.25
CA LEU A 457 -0.50 8.24 -14.37
C LEU A 457 -1.26 6.98 -13.94
N ILE A 458 -2.51 7.16 -13.55
CA ILE A 458 -3.49 6.11 -13.28
C ILE A 458 -4.69 6.44 -14.15
N ASN A 459 -4.94 5.62 -15.16
CA ASN A 459 -6.05 5.81 -16.12
C ASN A 459 -6.11 7.24 -16.68
N GLY A 460 -4.96 7.78 -17.10
CA GLY A 460 -4.83 9.08 -17.73
C GLY A 460 -4.59 10.26 -16.79
N VAL A 461 -4.65 10.07 -15.46
CA VAL A 461 -4.47 11.16 -14.49
C VAL A 461 -3.20 10.93 -13.66
N HIS A 462 -2.32 11.93 -13.59
CA HIS A 462 -1.15 11.84 -12.71
C HIS A 462 -1.55 11.53 -11.28
N ALA A 463 -0.90 10.56 -10.66
CA ALA A 463 -1.24 10.11 -9.31
C ALA A 463 -1.25 11.26 -8.28
N ALA A 464 -0.35 12.24 -8.43
CA ALA A 464 -0.30 13.42 -7.56
C ALA A 464 -1.52 14.34 -7.70
N ASN A 465 -2.20 14.32 -8.86
CA ASN A 465 -3.37 15.15 -9.17
C ASN A 465 -4.67 14.33 -9.13
N CYS A 466 -4.59 13.04 -8.85
CA CYS A 466 -5.74 12.16 -8.87
C CYS A 466 -6.61 12.39 -7.62
N TYR A 467 -7.63 13.21 -7.75
CA TYR A 467 -8.62 13.47 -6.70
C TYR A 467 -9.26 12.19 -6.20
N ASP A 468 -9.56 11.26 -7.11
CA ASP A 468 -10.20 10.00 -6.77
C ASP A 468 -9.37 9.14 -5.81
N THR A 469 -8.05 9.03 -6.03
CA THR A 469 -7.19 8.27 -5.11
C THR A 469 -6.81 9.07 -3.86
N CYS A 470 -6.39 10.35 -4.04
CA CYS A 470 -5.85 11.15 -2.93
C CYS A 470 -6.93 11.67 -1.98
N THR A 471 -8.13 11.95 -2.47
CA THR A 471 -9.23 12.48 -1.66
C THR A 471 -10.30 11.44 -1.41
N LYS A 472 -11.02 10.99 -2.46
CA LYS A 472 -12.13 10.04 -2.27
C LYS A 472 -11.67 8.76 -1.55
N ALA A 473 -10.66 8.04 -2.09
CA ALA A 473 -10.21 6.80 -1.47
C ALA A 473 -9.52 7.07 -0.13
N ALA A 474 -8.41 7.83 -0.15
CA ALA A 474 -7.57 7.95 1.04
C ALA A 474 -8.26 8.70 2.18
N ARG A 475 -8.90 9.85 1.92
CA ARG A 475 -9.50 10.67 2.97
C ARG A 475 -10.93 10.29 3.29
N ASP A 476 -11.79 10.21 2.27
CA ASP A 476 -13.23 10.06 2.51
C ASP A 476 -13.60 8.61 2.84
N GLU A 477 -13.01 7.62 2.15
CA GLU A 477 -13.34 6.21 2.37
C GLU A 477 -12.50 5.57 3.51
N TRP A 478 -11.21 5.93 3.66
CA TRP A 478 -10.32 5.29 4.65
C TRP A 478 -10.06 6.15 5.87
N GLY A 479 -10.39 7.44 5.83
CA GLY A 479 -10.18 8.36 6.95
C GLY A 479 -8.72 8.78 7.14
N PHE A 480 -7.93 8.86 6.07
CA PHE A 480 -6.55 9.32 6.14
C PHE A 480 -6.47 10.79 6.60
N ALA A 481 -5.83 11.03 7.72
CA ALA A 481 -5.71 12.35 8.32
C ALA A 481 -4.36 13.05 8.06
N GLY A 482 -3.38 12.34 7.48
CA GLY A 482 -2.03 12.83 7.28
C GLY A 482 -1.83 13.72 6.03
N ALA A 483 -0.59 14.04 5.73
CA ALA A 483 -0.22 14.82 4.55
C ALA A 483 -0.08 13.94 3.31
N THR A 484 -0.62 14.38 2.16
CA THR A 484 -0.32 13.79 0.86
C THR A 484 0.85 14.55 0.27
N VAL A 485 1.97 13.87 0.01
CA VAL A 485 3.18 14.45 -0.57
C VAL A 485 3.47 13.87 -1.95
N SER A 486 4.15 14.62 -2.80
CA SER A 486 4.67 14.11 -4.05
C SER A 486 6.17 14.38 -4.11
N TYR A 487 6.84 13.73 -5.06
CA TYR A 487 8.25 14.02 -5.32
C TYR A 487 8.50 15.47 -5.72
N THR A 488 7.51 16.16 -6.28
CA THR A 488 7.60 17.58 -6.63
C THR A 488 7.79 18.43 -5.37
N HIS A 489 7.13 18.10 -4.27
CA HIS A 489 7.31 18.76 -2.97
C HIS A 489 8.69 18.48 -2.35
N LEU A 490 9.33 17.37 -2.75
CA LEU A 490 10.65 16.96 -2.25
C LEU A 490 11.81 17.38 -3.17
N ARG A 491 11.52 18.10 -4.27
CA ARG A 491 12.50 18.56 -5.27
C ARG A 491 12.40 20.06 -5.57
N ALA A 492 11.64 20.80 -4.77
CA ALA A 492 11.50 22.24 -4.96
C ALA A 492 12.83 23.01 -4.71
#